data_f5feb2583066ad6b7de2f38f3ad4decf
#
_entry.id   f5feb2583066ad6b7de2f38f3ad4decf
#
_cell.length_a   1.000
_cell.length_b   1.000
_cell.length_c   1.000
_cell.angle_alpha   90.00
_cell.angle_beta   90.00
_cell.angle_gamma   90.00
#
_symmetry.space_group_name_H-M   'P 1'
#
loop_
_entity.id
_entity.type
_entity.pdbx_description
1 polymer ?
#
loop_
_entity_poly.entity_id
_entity_poly.type
_entity_poly.pdbx_seq_one_letter_code
_entity_poly.pdbx_strand_id
1 'polypeptide(L)'
;MIQRRSLLISGATAALGTLLGGRASASAGASTPHLPPLRKGARLRAVNPGTWIEPDTAFDGLIDRCTAEGWTLEIPSSVTEQWRYFSGRDQERAIELARAWADPSIDGVISIGGGWGSARVLEAGFQFPRRPKWSLGFSDSSSLLLAQWAAGLPGGIHGSTSGTEDQWQRTVALLKGQPVAPLEGRGIVPGLSLIHI
;
A
#
# COMPACT_ATOMS: atom_id res chain seq x y z
N MET A 1 34.19 -37.63 -24.42
CA MET A 1 34.55 -36.80 -25.57
C MET A 1 33.52 -35.70 -25.65
N ILE A 2 33.82 -34.50 -25.17
CA ILE A 2 32.92 -33.35 -25.20
C ILE A 2 33.57 -32.31 -26.09
N GLN A 3 32.93 -32.02 -27.21
CA GLN A 3 33.40 -31.00 -28.16
C GLN A 3 33.01 -29.60 -27.64
N ARG A 4 34.04 -28.78 -27.45
CA ARG A 4 33.92 -27.33 -27.21
C ARG A 4 33.66 -26.62 -28.54
N ARG A 5 32.53 -25.94 -28.67
CA ARG A 5 32.29 -25.01 -29.76
C ARG A 5 32.75 -23.60 -29.34
N SER A 6 33.74 -23.11 -30.03
CA SER A 6 34.28 -21.74 -29.94
C SER A 6 33.29 -20.78 -30.57
N LEU A 7 32.89 -19.75 -29.86
CA LEU A 7 32.15 -18.61 -30.41
C LEU A 7 33.18 -17.49 -30.77
N LEU A 8 33.20 -17.15 -32.03
CA LEU A 8 33.94 -16.02 -32.57
C LEU A 8 33.29 -14.70 -32.16
N ILE A 9 34.04 -13.84 -31.50
CA ILE A 9 33.65 -12.47 -31.20
C ILE A 9 34.12 -11.60 -32.37
N SER A 10 33.17 -11.09 -33.16
CA SER A 10 33.45 -10.05 -34.18
C SER A 10 33.36 -8.69 -33.51
N GLY A 11 34.46 -7.98 -33.49
CA GLY A 11 34.51 -6.59 -33.03
C GLY A 11 33.81 -5.64 -33.99
N ALA A 12 32.95 -4.80 -33.45
CA ALA A 12 32.46 -3.61 -34.10
C ALA A 12 32.88 -2.39 -33.30
N THR A 13 33.71 -1.59 -33.90
CA THR A 13 34.19 -0.28 -33.46
C THR A 13 33.02 0.69 -33.45
N ALA A 14 32.61 1.15 -32.28
CA ALA A 14 31.57 2.16 -32.16
C ALA A 14 32.17 3.55 -32.01
N ALA A 15 31.65 4.45 -32.82
CA ALA A 15 31.99 5.86 -32.86
C ALA A 15 31.59 6.59 -31.59
N LEU A 16 32.50 7.43 -31.11
CA LEU A 16 32.31 8.34 -29.98
C LEU A 16 31.34 9.45 -30.40
N GLY A 17 30.06 9.32 -30.01
CA GLY A 17 29.07 10.39 -30.10
C GLY A 17 28.96 11.10 -28.75
N THR A 18 29.49 12.32 -28.70
CA THR A 18 29.28 13.28 -27.62
C THR A 18 27.78 13.62 -27.51
N LEU A 19 27.05 12.97 -26.61
CA LEU A 19 25.72 13.37 -26.23
C LEU A 19 25.82 14.38 -25.08
N LEU A 20 25.58 15.62 -25.40
CA LEU A 20 25.32 16.74 -24.53
C LEU A 20 24.28 16.35 -23.47
N GLY A 21 24.65 16.53 -22.22
CA GLY A 21 23.78 16.33 -21.07
C GLY A 21 22.53 17.21 -21.15
N GLY A 22 21.48 16.67 -21.70
CA GLY A 22 20.13 17.19 -21.48
C GLY A 22 19.76 16.91 -20.03
N ARG A 23 19.84 17.93 -19.16
CA ARG A 23 19.12 17.93 -17.92
C ARG A 23 17.65 17.73 -18.29
N ALA A 24 17.11 16.55 -18.00
CA ALA A 24 15.68 16.37 -17.98
C ALA A 24 15.14 17.33 -16.92
N SER A 25 14.67 18.49 -17.36
CA SER A 25 13.82 19.35 -16.55
C SER A 25 12.61 18.50 -16.19
N ALA A 26 12.53 18.08 -14.95
CA ALA A 26 11.30 17.52 -14.42
C ALA A 26 10.20 18.55 -14.70
N SER A 27 9.30 18.20 -15.59
CA SER A 27 8.13 19.00 -15.91
C SER A 27 7.32 19.19 -14.62
N ALA A 28 7.52 20.31 -13.97
CA ALA A 28 6.65 20.76 -12.88
C ALA A 28 5.30 21.10 -13.50
N GLY A 29 4.33 20.17 -13.44
CA GLY A 29 3.03 20.45 -14.01
C GLY A 29 1.98 19.37 -13.98
N ALA A 30 2.31 18.13 -13.62
CA ALA A 30 1.26 17.16 -13.33
C ALA A 30 0.85 17.33 -11.85
N SER A 31 -0.29 17.99 -11.61
CA SER A 31 -0.88 17.99 -10.27
C SER A 31 -1.08 16.53 -9.87
N THR A 32 -0.32 16.10 -8.84
CA THR A 32 -0.51 14.77 -8.25
C THR A 32 -1.99 14.64 -7.90
N PRO A 33 -2.69 13.58 -8.35
CA PRO A 33 -4.09 13.40 -8.02
C PRO A 33 -4.24 13.45 -6.50
N HIS A 34 -4.88 14.48 -5.99
CA HIS A 34 -5.06 14.65 -4.54
C HIS A 34 -6.34 13.94 -4.13
N LEU A 35 -6.25 13.00 -3.20
CA LEU A 35 -7.44 12.43 -2.58
C LEU A 35 -8.11 13.45 -1.66
N PRO A 36 -9.45 13.55 -1.69
CA PRO A 36 -10.13 14.39 -0.72
C PRO A 36 -9.87 13.87 0.69
N PRO A 37 -9.67 14.77 1.66
CA PRO A 37 -9.53 14.39 3.07
C PRO A 37 -10.75 13.60 3.56
N LEU A 38 -10.53 12.62 4.43
CA LEU A 38 -11.62 11.94 5.12
C LEU A 38 -12.35 12.94 6.02
N ARG A 39 -13.67 12.97 5.88
CA ARG A 39 -14.55 13.84 6.66
C ARG A 39 -15.39 13.02 7.63
N LYS A 40 -16.06 13.69 8.54
CA LYS A 40 -17.08 13.05 9.39
C LYS A 40 -18.12 12.35 8.50
N GLY A 41 -18.46 11.12 8.84
CA GLY A 41 -19.32 10.24 8.04
C GLY A 41 -18.57 9.38 7.02
N ALA A 42 -17.23 9.50 6.90
CA ALA A 42 -16.44 8.63 6.03
C ALA A 42 -16.60 7.16 6.44
N ARG A 43 -16.64 6.29 5.43
CA ARG A 43 -16.76 4.84 5.60
C ARG A 43 -15.45 4.16 5.25
N LEU A 44 -14.95 3.39 6.19
CA LEU A 44 -13.75 2.60 6.05
C LEU A 44 -14.10 1.12 6.04
N ARG A 45 -13.37 0.31 5.31
CA ARG A 45 -13.54 -1.14 5.32
C ARG A 45 -12.23 -1.82 5.66
N ALA A 46 -12.29 -2.74 6.63
CA ALA A 46 -11.18 -3.61 6.96
C ALA A 46 -11.06 -4.74 5.93
N VAL A 47 -9.83 -5.09 5.62
CA VAL A 47 -9.45 -6.28 4.85
C VAL A 47 -8.29 -6.98 5.55
N ASN A 48 -8.19 -8.28 5.39
CA ASN A 48 -7.03 -9.02 5.88
C ASN A 48 -6.29 -9.71 4.71
N PRO A 49 -5.28 -9.05 4.12
CA PRO A 49 -4.52 -9.65 3.03
C PRO A 49 -3.43 -10.61 3.51
N GLY A 50 -3.22 -10.72 4.81
CA GLY A 50 -2.11 -11.42 5.44
C GLY A 50 -2.45 -12.77 6.06
N THR A 51 -1.86 -13.02 7.23
CA THR A 51 -2.13 -14.20 8.04
C THR A 51 -3.50 -14.13 8.68
N TRP A 52 -4.07 -15.32 8.96
CA TRP A 52 -5.32 -15.40 9.69
C TRP A 52 -5.15 -14.80 11.11
N ILE A 53 -6.23 -14.33 11.65
CA ILE A 53 -6.33 -13.81 13.01
C ILE A 53 -7.43 -14.57 13.74
N GLU A 54 -7.29 -14.71 15.05
CA GLU A 54 -8.24 -15.44 15.86
C GLU A 54 -9.66 -14.90 15.70
N PRO A 55 -10.68 -15.77 15.58
CA PRO A 55 -12.07 -15.34 15.38
C PRO A 55 -12.63 -14.48 16.51
N ASP A 56 -12.08 -14.63 17.71
CA ASP A 56 -12.46 -13.87 18.91
C ASP A 56 -11.63 -12.60 19.10
N THR A 57 -10.79 -12.24 18.11
CA THR A 57 -10.03 -11.00 18.15
C THR A 57 -10.97 -9.80 18.27
N ALA A 58 -10.82 -9.04 19.35
CA ALA A 58 -11.60 -7.83 19.56
C ALA A 58 -11.08 -6.68 18.68
N PHE A 59 -11.98 -6.10 17.90
CA PHE A 59 -11.70 -4.92 17.10
C PHE A 59 -12.25 -3.62 17.71
N ASP A 60 -12.83 -3.70 18.92
CA ASP A 60 -13.49 -2.57 19.58
C ASP A 60 -12.58 -1.35 19.66
N GLY A 61 -11.33 -1.53 20.04
CA GLY A 61 -10.37 -0.42 20.13
C GLY A 61 -10.11 0.29 18.78
N LEU A 62 -10.14 -0.43 17.66
CA LEU A 62 -10.02 0.18 16.33
C LEU A 62 -11.33 0.85 15.90
N ILE A 63 -12.45 0.22 16.21
CA ILE A 63 -13.79 0.78 15.94
C ILE A 63 -13.96 2.08 16.74
N ASP A 64 -13.59 2.10 18.01
CA ASP A 64 -13.67 3.27 18.88
C ASP A 64 -12.80 4.41 18.35
N ARG A 65 -11.57 4.11 17.93
CA ARG A 65 -10.66 5.09 17.30
C ARG A 65 -11.27 5.71 16.05
N CYS A 66 -11.85 4.91 15.16
CA CYS A 66 -12.53 5.40 13.96
C CYS A 66 -13.75 6.24 14.32
N THR A 67 -14.55 5.76 15.29
CA THR A 67 -15.77 6.44 15.76
C THR A 67 -15.47 7.80 16.38
N ALA A 68 -14.38 7.90 17.15
CA ALA A 68 -13.92 9.18 17.72
C ALA A 68 -13.64 10.24 16.64
N GLU A 69 -13.21 9.80 15.44
CA GLU A 69 -13.00 10.69 14.29
C GLU A 69 -14.28 10.95 13.48
N GLY A 70 -15.38 10.33 13.88
CA GLY A 70 -16.66 10.38 13.18
C GLY A 70 -16.72 9.50 11.93
N TRP A 71 -15.86 8.49 11.84
CA TRP A 71 -15.81 7.52 10.75
C TRP A 71 -16.50 6.21 11.16
N THR A 72 -17.02 5.49 10.18
CA THR A 72 -17.55 4.14 10.38
C THR A 72 -16.56 3.14 9.83
N LEU A 73 -16.20 2.12 10.62
CA LEU A 73 -15.36 1.01 10.18
C LEU A 73 -16.23 -0.24 10.00
N GLU A 74 -16.25 -0.77 8.79
CA GLU A 74 -16.85 -2.06 8.48
C GLU A 74 -15.79 -3.15 8.60
N ILE A 75 -16.10 -4.19 9.38
CA ILE A 75 -15.22 -5.36 9.54
C ILE A 75 -16.02 -6.58 9.07
N PRO A 76 -15.81 -7.01 7.80
CA PRO A 76 -16.50 -8.20 7.29
C PRO A 76 -15.96 -9.46 7.96
N SER A 77 -16.79 -10.51 8.03
CA SER A 77 -16.40 -11.81 8.61
C SER A 77 -15.21 -12.46 7.90
N SER A 78 -14.98 -12.11 6.64
CA SER A 78 -13.83 -12.60 5.86
C SER A 78 -12.46 -12.23 6.44
N VAL A 79 -12.39 -11.23 7.34
CA VAL A 79 -11.10 -10.85 7.97
C VAL A 79 -10.60 -11.89 8.97
N THR A 80 -11.50 -12.73 9.51
CA THR A 80 -11.17 -13.82 10.44
C THR A 80 -11.28 -15.20 9.81
N GLU A 81 -11.51 -15.30 8.50
CA GLU A 81 -11.45 -16.56 7.79
C GLU A 81 -10.05 -17.18 7.88
N GLN A 82 -10.00 -18.49 7.82
CA GLN A 82 -8.75 -19.23 7.88
C GLN A 82 -8.62 -20.23 6.74
N TRP A 83 -7.52 -20.14 6.03
CA TRP A 83 -7.04 -21.19 5.16
C TRP A 83 -5.57 -21.44 5.43
N ARG A 84 -5.23 -22.53 6.12
CA ARG A 84 -3.88 -22.82 6.59
C ARG A 84 -3.37 -21.65 7.46
N TYR A 85 -2.34 -20.96 7.00
CA TYR A 85 -1.68 -19.84 7.69
C TYR A 85 -2.27 -18.47 7.35
N PHE A 86 -3.18 -18.39 6.38
CA PHE A 86 -3.69 -17.14 5.83
C PHE A 86 -5.16 -16.92 6.14
N SER A 87 -5.62 -15.71 6.01
CA SER A 87 -7.03 -15.33 6.14
C SER A 87 -7.84 -15.64 4.87
N GLY A 88 -7.83 -16.89 4.44
CA GLY A 88 -8.41 -17.34 3.18
C GLY A 88 -7.36 -17.64 2.11
N ARG A 89 -7.81 -18.17 0.99
CA ARG A 89 -6.96 -18.46 -0.17
C ARG A 89 -6.49 -17.17 -0.82
N ASP A 90 -5.36 -17.22 -1.51
CA ASP A 90 -4.78 -16.02 -2.15
C ASP A 90 -5.79 -15.30 -3.05
N GLN A 91 -6.55 -16.07 -3.83
CA GLN A 91 -7.59 -15.54 -4.72
C GLN A 91 -8.77 -14.92 -3.95
N GLU A 92 -9.19 -15.51 -2.85
CA GLU A 92 -10.29 -15.01 -2.01
C GLU A 92 -9.90 -13.65 -1.40
N ARG A 93 -8.69 -13.55 -0.84
CA ARG A 93 -8.15 -12.29 -0.30
C ARG A 93 -7.99 -11.21 -1.38
N ALA A 94 -7.56 -11.60 -2.59
CA ALA A 94 -7.47 -10.69 -3.73
C ALA A 94 -8.85 -10.15 -4.15
N ILE A 95 -9.88 -11.01 -4.16
CA ILE A 95 -11.26 -10.63 -4.47
C ILE A 95 -11.81 -9.68 -3.39
N GLU A 96 -11.60 -9.97 -2.12
CA GLU A 96 -12.05 -9.10 -1.03
C GLU A 96 -11.40 -7.71 -1.08
N LEU A 97 -10.11 -7.66 -1.32
CA LEU A 97 -9.41 -6.39 -1.51
C LEU A 97 -9.95 -5.63 -2.72
N ALA A 98 -10.19 -6.32 -3.85
CA ALA A 98 -10.75 -5.72 -5.05
C ALA A 98 -12.17 -5.16 -4.81
N ARG A 99 -13.02 -5.90 -4.07
CA ARG A 99 -14.37 -5.45 -3.70
C ARG A 99 -14.32 -4.20 -2.82
N ALA A 100 -13.49 -4.22 -1.76
CA ALA A 100 -13.32 -3.07 -0.88
C ALA A 100 -12.84 -1.83 -1.65
N TRP A 101 -11.94 -2.04 -2.62
CA TRP A 101 -11.43 -0.95 -3.43
C TRP A 101 -12.43 -0.41 -4.45
N ALA A 102 -13.18 -1.29 -5.09
CA ALA A 102 -14.16 -0.93 -6.13
C ALA A 102 -15.43 -0.29 -5.57
N ASP A 103 -15.77 -0.55 -4.31
CA ASP A 103 -17.00 -0.04 -3.69
C ASP A 103 -16.96 1.49 -3.59
N PRO A 104 -17.83 2.22 -4.29
CA PRO A 104 -17.85 3.68 -4.29
C PRO A 104 -18.30 4.28 -2.95
N SER A 105 -18.94 3.50 -2.09
CA SER A 105 -19.40 3.94 -0.77
C SER A 105 -18.32 3.86 0.30
N ILE A 106 -17.17 3.25 -0.01
CA ILE A 106 -16.02 3.12 0.88
C ILE A 106 -14.98 4.18 0.52
N ASP A 107 -14.63 5.01 1.49
CA ASP A 107 -13.66 6.10 1.33
C ASP A 107 -12.22 5.65 1.57
N GLY A 108 -12.02 4.61 2.38
CA GLY A 108 -10.70 4.07 2.67
C GLY A 108 -10.72 2.59 3.04
N VAL A 109 -9.59 1.94 2.81
CA VAL A 109 -9.36 0.53 3.12
C VAL A 109 -8.30 0.42 4.22
N ILE A 110 -8.59 -0.34 5.26
CA ILE A 110 -7.64 -0.61 6.36
C ILE A 110 -7.23 -2.08 6.29
N SER A 111 -5.95 -2.32 6.04
CA SER A 111 -5.38 -3.66 6.14
C SER A 111 -5.13 -3.99 7.61
N ILE A 112 -5.83 -4.99 8.11
CA ILE A 112 -5.63 -5.55 9.44
C ILE A 112 -4.93 -6.89 9.32
N GLY A 113 -4.26 -7.31 10.38
CA GLY A 113 -3.39 -8.47 10.32
C GLY A 113 -2.00 -8.10 9.78
N GLY A 114 -1.15 -9.08 9.73
CA GLY A 114 0.24 -8.94 9.30
C GLY A 114 0.75 -10.24 8.69
N GLY A 115 2.04 -10.54 8.87
CA GLY A 115 2.64 -11.78 8.39
C GLY A 115 3.35 -11.61 7.06
N TRP A 116 2.97 -12.39 6.04
CA TRP A 116 3.66 -12.42 4.75
C TRP A 116 2.75 -12.80 3.57
N GLY A 117 1.44 -12.59 3.71
CA GLY A 117 0.44 -12.96 2.72
C GLY A 117 0.11 -11.90 1.68
N SER A 118 0.40 -10.63 1.95
CA SER A 118 -0.02 -9.52 1.10
C SER A 118 0.64 -9.53 -0.28
N ALA A 119 1.91 -9.91 -0.39
CA ALA A 119 2.58 -10.05 -1.68
C ALA A 119 1.93 -11.15 -2.55
N ARG A 120 1.44 -12.23 -1.92
CA ARG A 120 0.73 -13.31 -2.62
C ARG A 120 -0.60 -12.87 -3.21
N VAL A 121 -1.23 -11.85 -2.63
CA VAL A 121 -2.45 -11.23 -3.21
C VAL A 121 -2.13 -10.56 -4.55
N LEU A 122 -0.96 -9.94 -4.67
CA LEU A 122 -0.47 -9.36 -5.94
C LEU A 122 -0.13 -10.47 -6.95
N GLU A 123 0.52 -11.54 -6.50
CA GLU A 123 0.82 -12.72 -7.33
C GLU A 123 -0.46 -13.43 -7.81
N ALA A 124 -1.54 -13.40 -7.03
CA ALA A 124 -2.86 -13.91 -7.41
C ALA A 124 -3.58 -13.03 -8.45
N GLY A 125 -2.93 -11.97 -8.92
CA GLY A 125 -3.41 -11.12 -10.00
C GLY A 125 -4.21 -9.92 -9.55
N PHE A 126 -4.20 -9.55 -8.26
CA PHE A 126 -4.82 -8.32 -7.83
C PHE A 126 -4.13 -7.11 -8.49
N GLN A 127 -4.93 -6.23 -9.06
CA GLN A 127 -4.49 -4.95 -9.60
C GLN A 127 -5.34 -3.83 -9.03
N PHE A 128 -4.70 -2.75 -8.64
CA PHE A 128 -5.41 -1.60 -8.13
C PHE A 128 -6.28 -0.97 -9.23
N PRO A 129 -7.60 -0.77 -8.97
CA PRO A 129 -8.44 0.02 -9.86
C PRO A 129 -7.91 1.44 -10.00
N ARG A 130 -8.12 2.07 -11.14
CA ARG A 130 -7.60 3.43 -11.43
C ARG A 130 -8.18 4.53 -10.53
N ARG A 131 -9.22 4.24 -9.78
CA ARG A 131 -9.80 5.19 -8.82
C ARG A 131 -8.94 5.18 -7.54
N PRO A 132 -8.27 6.28 -7.18
CA PRO A 132 -7.50 6.35 -5.96
C PRO A 132 -8.42 6.27 -4.73
N LYS A 133 -7.90 5.67 -3.67
CA LYS A 133 -8.61 5.50 -2.39
C LYS A 133 -7.58 5.55 -1.26
N TRP A 134 -7.97 6.06 -0.11
CA TRP A 134 -7.14 5.97 1.08
C TRP A 134 -6.89 4.51 1.44
N SER A 135 -5.68 4.18 1.78
CA SER A 135 -5.31 2.87 2.29
C SER A 135 -4.35 3.00 3.46
N LEU A 136 -4.66 2.30 4.52
CA LEU A 136 -3.82 2.22 5.71
C LEU A 136 -3.34 0.78 5.86
N GLY A 137 -2.04 0.58 6.06
CA GLY A 137 -1.49 -0.74 6.28
C GLY A 137 -0.14 -0.68 6.99
N PHE A 138 0.26 -1.79 7.60
CA PHE A 138 1.49 -1.91 8.34
C PHE A 138 2.17 -3.25 8.07
N SER A 139 3.49 -3.33 8.26
CA SER A 139 4.27 -4.56 8.13
C SER A 139 4.07 -5.23 6.77
N ASP A 140 3.45 -6.42 6.71
CA ASP A 140 3.19 -7.20 5.49
C ASP A 140 2.45 -6.39 4.41
N SER A 141 1.50 -5.54 4.81
CA SER A 141 0.72 -4.70 3.89
C SER A 141 1.56 -3.65 3.15
N SER A 142 2.84 -3.46 3.53
CA SER A 142 3.76 -2.57 2.80
C SER A 142 3.90 -2.96 1.33
N SER A 143 3.80 -4.25 1.00
CA SER A 143 3.82 -4.73 -0.39
C SER A 143 2.65 -4.15 -1.21
N LEU A 144 1.46 -4.07 -0.61
CA LEU A 144 0.28 -3.46 -1.24
C LEU A 144 0.43 -1.94 -1.37
N LEU A 145 0.93 -1.27 -0.33
CA LEU A 145 1.16 0.18 -0.39
C LEU A 145 2.19 0.55 -1.47
N LEU A 146 3.25 -0.24 -1.61
CA LEU A 146 4.24 -0.10 -2.68
C LEU A 146 3.63 -0.33 -4.06
N ALA A 147 2.79 -1.36 -4.21
CA ALA A 147 2.12 -1.65 -5.46
C ALA A 147 1.11 -0.55 -5.83
N GLN A 148 0.39 0.01 -4.86
CA GLN A 148 -0.49 1.16 -5.05
C GLN A 148 0.30 2.36 -5.56
N TRP A 149 1.43 2.67 -4.91
CA TRP A 149 2.30 3.75 -5.33
C TRP A 149 2.88 3.51 -6.74
N ALA A 150 3.35 2.29 -7.03
CA ALA A 150 3.87 1.93 -8.36
C ALA A 150 2.80 2.04 -9.47
N ALA A 151 1.52 1.86 -9.10
CA ALA A 151 0.39 2.11 -10.00
C ALA A 151 0.06 3.61 -10.17
N GLY A 152 0.82 4.51 -9.54
CA GLY A 152 0.60 5.97 -9.60
C GLY A 152 -0.61 6.45 -8.79
N LEU A 153 -1.06 5.67 -7.83
CA LEU A 153 -2.25 5.97 -7.03
C LEU A 153 -1.86 6.56 -5.67
N PRO A 154 -2.28 7.79 -5.36
CA PRO A 154 -2.05 8.39 -4.05
C PRO A 154 -2.93 7.75 -2.96
N GLY A 155 -2.63 8.06 -1.69
CA GLY A 155 -3.47 7.71 -0.54
C GLY A 155 -2.98 6.51 0.25
N GLY A 156 -1.81 5.96 -0.07
CA GLY A 156 -1.18 4.93 0.75
C GLY A 156 -0.54 5.50 2.02
N ILE A 157 -0.88 4.97 3.18
CA ILE A 157 -0.31 5.35 4.47
C ILE A 157 0.26 4.11 5.14
N HIS A 158 1.55 4.15 5.44
CA HIS A 158 2.17 3.13 6.27
C HIS A 158 2.00 3.52 7.75
N GLY A 159 1.10 2.83 8.43
CA GLY A 159 0.78 3.10 9.84
C GLY A 159 0.08 1.91 10.50
N SER A 160 0.33 1.76 11.80
CA SER A 160 -0.27 0.69 12.60
C SER A 160 -1.64 1.09 13.14
N THR A 161 -2.59 0.18 13.09
CA THR A 161 -3.90 0.32 13.73
C THR A 161 -3.86 0.08 15.24
N SER A 162 -2.81 -0.58 15.73
CA SER A 162 -2.55 -0.90 17.14
C SER A 162 -1.36 -0.13 17.74
N GLY A 163 -0.89 0.89 17.05
CA GLY A 163 0.20 1.75 17.51
C GLY A 163 -0.17 2.65 18.70
N THR A 164 0.81 3.43 19.18
CA THR A 164 0.58 4.42 20.23
C THR A 164 -0.45 5.46 19.78
N GLU A 165 -1.00 6.20 20.73
CA GLU A 165 -1.95 7.27 20.41
C GLU A 165 -1.33 8.34 19.50
N ASP A 166 -0.09 8.73 19.73
CA ASP A 166 0.62 9.70 18.87
C ASP A 166 0.76 9.21 17.44
N GLN A 167 1.06 7.92 17.24
CA GLN A 167 1.14 7.31 15.92
C GLN A 167 -0.23 7.29 15.24
N TRP A 168 -1.28 7.00 15.99
CA TRP A 168 -2.65 7.03 15.48
C TRP A 168 -3.06 8.46 15.10
N GLN A 169 -2.82 9.45 15.95
CA GLN A 169 -3.15 10.85 15.67
C GLN A 169 -2.39 11.39 14.45
N ARG A 170 -1.14 10.96 14.24
CA ARG A 170 -0.41 11.26 13.03
C ARG A 170 -1.08 10.65 11.79
N THR A 171 -1.53 9.39 11.87
CA THR A 171 -2.27 8.73 10.79
C THR A 171 -3.58 9.45 10.49
N VAL A 172 -4.32 9.83 11.52
CA VAL A 172 -5.57 10.62 11.40
C VAL A 172 -5.31 11.96 10.71
N ALA A 173 -4.26 12.67 11.10
CA ALA A 173 -3.90 13.94 10.48
C ALA A 173 -3.64 13.78 8.97
N LEU A 174 -2.91 12.75 8.56
CA LEU A 174 -2.68 12.43 7.15
C LEU A 174 -3.99 12.14 6.41
N LEU A 175 -4.85 11.28 6.97
CA LEU A 175 -6.15 10.94 6.39
C LEU A 175 -7.08 12.15 6.27
N LYS A 176 -6.96 13.12 7.17
CA LYS A 176 -7.68 14.39 7.14
C LYS A 176 -7.00 15.46 6.25
N GLY A 177 -5.90 15.10 5.58
CA GLY A 177 -5.16 16.04 4.74
C GLY A 177 -4.50 17.20 5.52
N GLN A 178 -4.25 17.00 6.82
CA GLN A 178 -3.60 17.98 7.68
C GLN A 178 -2.08 17.86 7.53
N PRO A 179 -1.34 18.97 7.64
CA PRO A 179 0.11 18.93 7.61
C PRO A 179 0.64 18.16 8.83
N VAL A 180 1.60 17.28 8.58
CA VAL A 180 2.33 16.55 9.63
C VAL A 180 3.82 16.87 9.50
N ALA A 181 4.52 16.91 10.62
CA ALA A 181 5.97 17.08 10.60
C ALA A 181 6.62 15.95 9.80
N PRO A 182 7.61 16.24 8.94
CA PRO A 182 8.38 15.20 8.27
C PRO A 182 9.01 14.25 9.29
N LEU A 183 9.15 13.00 8.92
CA LEU A 183 9.98 12.09 9.69
C LEU A 183 11.44 12.37 9.36
N GLU A 184 12.20 12.71 10.38
CA GLU A 184 13.63 12.92 10.23
C GLU A 184 14.37 11.58 10.36
N GLY A 185 15.25 11.30 9.43
CA GLY A 185 16.07 10.10 9.43
C GLY A 185 17.31 10.30 8.59
N ARG A 186 18.42 9.66 8.98
CA ARG A 186 19.63 9.64 8.18
C ARG A 186 19.61 8.40 7.30
N GLY A 187 19.35 8.57 6.01
CA GLY A 187 19.47 7.49 5.03
C GLY A 187 20.94 7.18 4.75
N ILE A 188 21.29 5.90 4.68
CA ILE A 188 22.63 5.44 4.26
C ILE A 188 22.75 5.54 2.72
N VAL A 189 21.64 5.34 2.02
CA VAL A 189 21.53 5.48 0.57
C VAL A 189 20.35 6.40 0.29
N PRO A 190 20.47 7.38 -0.62
CA PRO A 190 19.33 8.16 -1.07
C PRO A 190 18.28 7.20 -1.65
N GLY A 191 17.12 7.18 -1.07
CA GLY A 191 16.05 6.25 -1.45
C GLY A 191 14.68 6.85 -1.23
N LEU A 192 13.69 6.15 -1.74
CA LEU A 192 12.30 6.50 -1.56
C LEU A 192 11.89 6.29 -0.10
N SER A 193 11.30 7.29 0.52
CA SER A 193 10.67 7.13 1.82
C SER A 193 9.21 6.75 1.62
N LEU A 194 8.82 5.56 2.08
CA LEU A 194 7.42 5.10 2.06
C LEU A 194 6.49 5.92 2.96
N ILE A 195 7.06 6.75 3.83
CA ILE A 195 6.31 7.52 4.83
C ILE A 195 5.73 8.81 4.25
N HIS A 196 6.14 9.17 3.05
CA HIS A 196 5.70 10.38 2.34
C HIS A 196 4.85 10.09 1.10
N ILE A 197 4.36 8.85 0.97
CA ILE A 197 3.55 8.44 -0.16
C ILE A 197 2.08 8.74 0.07
#